data_0455916c8381a5b38c66ec30c5ff2ba8
#
_entry.id   0455916c8381a5b38c66ec30c5ff2ba8
#
_cell.length_a   1.000
_cell.length_b   1.000
_cell.length_c   1.000
_cell.angle_alpha   90.00
_cell.angle_beta   90.00
_cell.angle_gamma   90.00
#
_symmetry.space_group_name_H-M   'P 1'
#
loop_
_entity.id
_entity.type
_entity.pdbx_description
1 polymer ?
#
loop_
_entity_poly.entity_id
_entity_poly.type
_entity_poly.pdbx_seq_one_letter_code
_entity_poly.pdbx_strand_id
1 'polypeptide(L)'
;LIDQAPNAAIAISIPKARLINMSITPESVQALLHSEDFGDRLRGVNQLRQLEPATAFELIQTAVADSSARVRYAAVSQLSSLGHHDLAQTATILRDRLHNDPEPDVQAAAADSLGALKLQDALEDLQQLYQQTPEWLVQFSIIAALGELGDPRGFELLETALTSENELVEMAAIGSLGELGDRRAIPLLVSYASHPDWQVRHRLVQALGRLGGAEAQSALTTLAQDQVPQVAQEAQETLQSV
;
A
#
# COMPACT_ATOMS: atom_id res chain seq x y z
N LEU A 1 -58.78 10.26 -13.39
CA LEU A 1 -58.01 9.23 -12.70
C LEU A 1 -57.16 8.52 -13.74
N ILE A 2 -55.91 8.97 -13.90
CA ILE A 2 -54.92 8.33 -14.75
C ILE A 2 -53.86 7.76 -13.80
N ASP A 3 -53.87 6.44 -13.74
CA ASP A 3 -52.97 5.62 -12.96
C ASP A 3 -51.59 5.60 -13.69
N GLN A 4 -50.56 6.20 -13.10
CA GLN A 4 -49.18 6.11 -13.61
C GLN A 4 -48.50 4.97 -12.87
N ALA A 5 -48.31 3.85 -13.56
CA ALA A 5 -47.46 2.76 -13.10
C ALA A 5 -45.96 3.20 -13.10
N PRO A 6 -45.17 2.81 -12.10
CA PRO A 6 -43.73 3.15 -12.05
C PRO A 6 -42.94 2.37 -13.10
N ASN A 7 -42.08 3.10 -13.77
CA ASN A 7 -41.13 2.62 -14.78
C ASN A 7 -40.20 1.57 -14.17
N ALA A 8 -40.45 0.29 -14.37
CA ALA A 8 -39.58 -0.80 -13.97
C ALA A 8 -38.37 -0.78 -14.90
N ALA A 9 -37.20 -0.43 -14.37
CA ALA A 9 -35.93 -0.56 -15.06
C ALA A 9 -35.73 -2.05 -15.41
N ILE A 10 -35.74 -2.36 -16.71
CA ILE A 10 -35.49 -3.71 -17.21
C ILE A 10 -34.00 -3.99 -16.98
N ALA A 11 -33.68 -4.81 -15.98
CA ALA A 11 -32.35 -5.37 -15.79
C ALA A 11 -32.03 -6.27 -17.00
N ILE A 12 -31.20 -5.78 -17.91
CA ILE A 12 -30.73 -6.56 -19.04
C ILE A 12 -29.68 -7.55 -18.51
N SER A 13 -30.11 -8.77 -18.22
CA SER A 13 -29.22 -9.89 -17.88
C SER A 13 -28.46 -10.32 -19.14
N ILE A 14 -27.18 -9.96 -19.24
CA ILE A 14 -26.29 -10.38 -20.32
C ILE A 14 -25.81 -11.80 -20.01
N PRO A 15 -25.98 -12.80 -20.92
CA PRO A 15 -25.54 -14.18 -20.68
C PRO A 15 -24.01 -14.24 -20.48
N LYS A 16 -23.54 -15.02 -19.46
CA LYS A 16 -22.10 -15.19 -19.11
C LYS A 16 -21.17 -15.46 -20.31
N ALA A 17 -21.63 -16.22 -21.31
CA ALA A 17 -20.86 -16.53 -22.52
C ALA A 17 -20.57 -15.30 -23.44
N ARG A 18 -21.31 -14.21 -23.28
CA ARG A 18 -21.13 -12.99 -24.08
C ARG A 18 -20.10 -12.03 -23.47
N LEU A 19 -19.86 -12.12 -22.15
CA LEU A 19 -18.92 -11.25 -21.42
C LEU A 19 -17.44 -11.63 -21.65
N ILE A 20 -17.17 -12.85 -22.16
CA ILE A 20 -15.80 -13.38 -22.28
C ILE A 20 -15.08 -12.83 -23.55
N ASN A 21 -15.81 -12.33 -24.54
CA ASN A 21 -15.27 -11.89 -25.86
C ASN A 21 -15.61 -10.41 -26.17
N MET A 22 -16.01 -9.61 -25.23
CA MET A 22 -16.28 -8.18 -25.49
C MET A 22 -14.97 -7.39 -25.47
N SER A 23 -14.81 -6.44 -26.38
CA SER A 23 -13.80 -5.38 -26.30
C SER A 23 -13.95 -4.65 -24.97
N ILE A 24 -12.83 -4.29 -24.32
CA ILE A 24 -12.85 -3.57 -23.06
C ILE A 24 -13.27 -2.13 -23.35
N THR A 25 -14.49 -1.78 -22.94
CA THR A 25 -15.08 -0.44 -23.05
C THR A 25 -15.63 -0.02 -21.68
N PRO A 26 -15.86 1.27 -21.43
CA PRO A 26 -16.49 1.73 -20.19
C PRO A 26 -17.79 0.99 -19.87
N GLU A 27 -18.64 0.78 -20.88
CA GLU A 27 -19.94 0.11 -20.71
C GLU A 27 -19.78 -1.37 -20.35
N SER A 28 -18.80 -2.07 -20.96
CA SER A 28 -18.53 -3.48 -20.65
C SER A 28 -17.96 -3.64 -19.25
N VAL A 29 -17.07 -2.74 -18.82
CA VAL A 29 -16.51 -2.74 -17.46
C VAL A 29 -17.58 -2.38 -16.43
N GLN A 30 -18.41 -1.38 -16.70
CA GLN A 30 -19.54 -1.02 -15.84
C GLN A 30 -20.51 -2.19 -15.67
N ALA A 31 -20.82 -2.92 -16.73
CA ALA A 31 -21.67 -4.11 -16.66
C ALA A 31 -21.06 -5.21 -15.77
N LEU A 32 -19.73 -5.41 -15.85
CA LEU A 32 -19.03 -6.34 -14.97
C LEU A 32 -19.09 -5.89 -13.51
N LEU A 33 -18.86 -4.62 -13.21
CA LEU A 33 -18.89 -4.09 -11.85
C LEU A 33 -20.26 -4.20 -11.17
N HIS A 34 -21.35 -4.29 -11.97
CA HIS A 34 -22.71 -4.47 -11.46
C HIS A 34 -23.20 -5.93 -11.55
N SER A 35 -22.33 -6.90 -11.87
CA SER A 35 -22.71 -8.31 -11.94
C SER A 35 -23.04 -8.86 -10.54
N GLU A 36 -23.99 -9.78 -10.46
CA GLU A 36 -24.26 -10.54 -9.21
C GLU A 36 -23.08 -11.45 -8.83
N ASP A 37 -22.29 -11.89 -9.81
CA ASP A 37 -21.10 -12.73 -9.62
C ASP A 37 -19.89 -11.88 -9.19
N PHE A 38 -19.35 -12.15 -8.00
CA PHE A 38 -18.20 -11.38 -7.51
C PHE A 38 -16.92 -11.54 -8.36
N GLY A 39 -16.77 -12.68 -9.06
CA GLY A 39 -15.65 -12.90 -9.98
C GLY A 39 -15.74 -12.01 -11.22
N ASP A 40 -16.96 -11.72 -11.71
CA ASP A 40 -17.17 -10.76 -12.79
C ASP A 40 -16.89 -9.34 -12.28
N ARG A 41 -17.31 -8.97 -11.06
CA ARG A 41 -17.00 -7.67 -10.47
C ARG A 41 -15.50 -7.48 -10.28
N LEU A 42 -14.79 -8.50 -9.78
CA LEU A 42 -13.32 -8.48 -9.67
C LEU A 42 -12.64 -8.35 -11.04
N ARG A 43 -13.16 -9.00 -12.06
CA ARG A 43 -12.70 -8.84 -13.45
C ARG A 43 -12.92 -7.40 -13.93
N GLY A 44 -14.07 -6.81 -13.64
CA GLY A 44 -14.35 -5.40 -13.90
C GLY A 44 -13.30 -4.47 -13.31
N VAL A 45 -12.97 -4.63 -12.02
CA VAL A 45 -11.90 -3.87 -11.34
C VAL A 45 -10.56 -4.04 -12.07
N ASN A 46 -10.19 -5.27 -12.43
CA ASN A 46 -8.92 -5.52 -13.12
C ASN A 46 -8.84 -4.90 -14.52
N GLN A 47 -9.98 -4.69 -15.19
CA GLN A 47 -10.04 -4.07 -16.51
C GLN A 47 -10.01 -2.53 -16.46
N LEU A 48 -10.29 -1.90 -15.33
CA LEU A 48 -10.26 -0.44 -15.16
C LEU A 48 -8.95 0.19 -15.65
N ARG A 49 -7.81 -0.48 -15.38
CA ARG A 49 -6.48 0.02 -15.80
C ARG A 49 -6.28 0.10 -17.31
N GLN A 50 -7.21 -0.40 -18.11
CA GLN A 50 -7.19 -0.34 -19.58
C GLN A 50 -8.11 0.76 -20.15
N LEU A 51 -8.83 1.47 -19.26
CA LEU A 51 -9.66 2.60 -19.61
C LEU A 51 -8.89 3.92 -19.44
N GLU A 52 -9.43 4.99 -19.99
CA GLU A 52 -8.95 6.34 -19.70
C GLU A 52 -9.01 6.61 -18.19
N PRO A 53 -7.98 7.25 -17.59
CA PRO A 53 -7.87 7.42 -16.13
C PRO A 53 -9.08 8.07 -15.47
N ALA A 54 -9.68 9.09 -16.11
CA ALA A 54 -10.86 9.77 -15.59
C ALA A 54 -12.06 8.80 -15.47
N THR A 55 -12.32 8.07 -16.54
CA THR A 55 -13.42 7.08 -16.58
C THR A 55 -13.17 5.93 -15.61
N ALA A 56 -11.91 5.46 -15.51
CA ALA A 56 -11.53 4.42 -14.57
C ALA A 56 -11.74 4.88 -13.12
N PHE A 57 -11.38 6.12 -12.81
CA PHE A 57 -11.57 6.71 -11.49
C PHE A 57 -13.06 6.87 -11.12
N GLU A 58 -13.91 7.25 -12.05
CA GLU A 58 -15.36 7.29 -11.81
C GLU A 58 -15.93 5.91 -11.52
N LEU A 59 -15.54 4.90 -12.31
CA LEU A 59 -16.09 3.55 -12.20
C LEU A 59 -15.58 2.80 -10.95
N ILE A 60 -14.32 3.02 -10.53
CA ILE A 60 -13.74 2.32 -9.37
C ILE A 60 -14.48 2.62 -8.06
N GLN A 61 -15.13 3.78 -7.97
CA GLN A 61 -15.88 4.19 -6.78
C GLN A 61 -17.01 3.24 -6.43
N THR A 62 -17.58 2.56 -7.41
CA THR A 62 -18.58 1.50 -7.15
C THR A 62 -17.94 0.30 -6.47
N ALA A 63 -16.72 -0.05 -6.83
CA ALA A 63 -16.03 -1.24 -6.34
C ALA A 63 -15.41 -1.05 -4.94
N VAL A 64 -15.06 0.17 -4.53
CA VAL A 64 -14.52 0.43 -3.18
C VAL A 64 -15.54 0.21 -2.06
N ALA A 65 -16.82 0.14 -2.38
CA ALA A 65 -17.90 -0.15 -1.46
C ALA A 65 -18.57 -1.53 -1.70
N ASP A 66 -17.94 -2.40 -2.49
CA ASP A 66 -18.46 -3.72 -2.84
C ASP A 66 -18.72 -4.60 -1.61
N SER A 67 -19.73 -5.46 -1.67
CA SER A 67 -20.03 -6.43 -0.61
C SER A 67 -18.90 -7.46 -0.39
N SER A 68 -18.12 -7.78 -1.45
CA SER A 68 -16.97 -8.68 -1.38
C SER A 68 -15.70 -7.94 -0.97
N ALA A 69 -15.07 -8.35 0.12
CA ALA A 69 -13.78 -7.81 0.55
C ALA A 69 -12.69 -7.90 -0.53
N ARG A 70 -12.70 -8.96 -1.33
CA ARG A 70 -11.73 -9.12 -2.43
C ARG A 70 -11.88 -8.07 -3.52
N VAL A 71 -13.12 -7.67 -3.82
CA VAL A 71 -13.39 -6.61 -4.80
C VAL A 71 -12.99 -5.26 -4.22
N ARG A 72 -13.33 -4.98 -2.94
CA ARG A 72 -12.91 -3.76 -2.24
C ARG A 72 -11.38 -3.64 -2.18
N TYR A 73 -10.70 -4.72 -1.76
CA TYR A 73 -9.23 -4.78 -1.73
C TYR A 73 -8.62 -4.42 -3.09
N ALA A 74 -9.09 -5.08 -4.16
CA ALA A 74 -8.58 -4.81 -5.50
C ALA A 74 -8.83 -3.37 -5.96
N ALA A 75 -9.99 -2.80 -5.61
CA ALA A 75 -10.33 -1.43 -5.95
C ALA A 75 -9.48 -0.44 -5.15
N VAL A 76 -9.37 -0.62 -3.83
CA VAL A 76 -8.59 0.24 -2.93
C VAL A 76 -7.11 0.22 -3.33
N SER A 77 -6.53 -0.95 -3.64
CA SER A 77 -5.15 -1.06 -4.12
C SER A 77 -4.92 -0.33 -5.44
N GLN A 78 -5.90 -0.30 -6.36
CA GLN A 78 -5.74 0.44 -7.63
C GLN A 78 -5.84 1.95 -7.47
N LEU A 79 -6.40 2.45 -6.37
CA LEU A 79 -6.40 3.89 -6.08
C LEU A 79 -4.99 4.44 -5.88
N SER A 80 -3.99 3.61 -5.53
CA SER A 80 -2.57 4.03 -5.50
C SER A 80 -2.09 4.65 -6.82
N SER A 81 -2.70 4.29 -7.94
CA SER A 81 -2.39 4.85 -9.26
C SER A 81 -3.51 5.70 -9.84
N LEU A 82 -4.76 5.23 -9.80
CA LEU A 82 -5.90 5.95 -10.36
C LEU A 82 -6.27 7.19 -9.54
N GLY A 83 -5.96 7.20 -8.26
CA GLY A 83 -6.29 8.27 -7.33
C GLY A 83 -5.63 9.62 -7.64
N HIS A 84 -4.57 9.64 -8.46
CA HIS A 84 -3.98 10.89 -8.94
C HIS A 84 -4.96 11.76 -9.74
N HIS A 85 -6.04 11.19 -10.26
CA HIS A 85 -7.06 11.94 -10.99
C HIS A 85 -7.79 12.97 -10.10
N ASP A 86 -8.11 12.57 -8.85
CA ASP A 86 -8.68 13.45 -7.83
C ASP A 86 -8.15 13.04 -6.45
N LEU A 87 -7.06 13.68 -6.01
CA LEU A 87 -6.41 13.37 -4.74
C LEU A 87 -7.29 13.67 -3.53
N ALA A 88 -8.15 14.69 -3.59
CA ALA A 88 -9.01 15.06 -2.47
C ALA A 88 -10.10 14.00 -2.24
N GLN A 89 -10.75 13.58 -3.32
CA GLN A 89 -11.76 12.51 -3.25
C GLN A 89 -11.10 11.18 -2.88
N THR A 90 -9.94 10.87 -3.45
CA THR A 90 -9.17 9.67 -3.13
C THR A 90 -8.78 9.62 -1.66
N ALA A 91 -8.27 10.71 -1.10
CA ALA A 91 -7.95 10.80 0.32
C ALA A 91 -9.17 10.50 1.21
N THR A 92 -10.33 11.04 0.84
CA THR A 92 -11.58 10.78 1.57
C THR A 92 -11.97 9.29 1.53
N ILE A 93 -11.90 8.66 0.36
CA ILE A 93 -12.22 7.24 0.18
C ILE A 93 -11.24 6.36 0.97
N LEU A 94 -9.93 6.63 0.84
CA LEU A 94 -8.90 5.81 1.48
C LEU A 94 -8.95 5.92 3.01
N ARG A 95 -9.18 7.12 3.56
CA ARG A 95 -9.37 7.31 5.00
C ARG A 95 -10.61 6.56 5.52
N ASP A 96 -11.71 6.58 4.76
CA ASP A 96 -12.90 5.83 5.12
C ASP A 96 -12.61 4.32 5.15
N ARG A 97 -11.93 3.77 4.14
CA ARG A 97 -11.54 2.35 4.13
C ARG A 97 -10.53 2.00 5.20
N LEU A 98 -9.58 2.88 5.48
CA LEU A 98 -8.58 2.71 6.53
C LEU A 98 -9.22 2.52 7.91
N HIS A 99 -10.21 3.35 8.27
CA HIS A 99 -10.81 3.33 9.59
C HIS A 99 -12.04 2.42 9.71
N ASN A 100 -12.82 2.27 8.65
CA ASN A 100 -14.17 1.69 8.74
C ASN A 100 -14.33 0.37 7.99
N ASP A 101 -13.35 -0.08 7.20
CA ASP A 101 -13.49 -1.39 6.55
C ASP A 101 -13.34 -2.51 7.59
N PRO A 102 -14.26 -3.50 7.60
CA PRO A 102 -14.21 -4.60 8.56
C PRO A 102 -13.06 -5.59 8.28
N GLU A 103 -12.43 -5.54 7.09
CA GLU A 103 -11.42 -6.50 6.68
C GLU A 103 -10.02 -5.87 6.78
N PRO A 104 -9.09 -6.46 7.56
CA PRO A 104 -7.72 -5.97 7.71
C PRO A 104 -6.96 -5.82 6.39
N ASP A 105 -7.17 -6.73 5.43
CA ASP A 105 -6.55 -6.64 4.10
C ASP A 105 -6.93 -5.33 3.37
N VAL A 106 -8.18 -4.88 3.49
CA VAL A 106 -8.65 -3.64 2.85
C VAL A 106 -8.10 -2.42 3.58
N GLN A 107 -8.03 -2.46 4.93
CA GLN A 107 -7.40 -1.40 5.72
C GLN A 107 -5.90 -1.26 5.36
N ALA A 108 -5.20 -2.39 5.25
CA ALA A 108 -3.80 -2.43 4.83
C ALA A 108 -3.61 -1.83 3.43
N ALA A 109 -4.43 -2.24 2.45
CA ALA A 109 -4.39 -1.68 1.10
C ALA A 109 -4.70 -0.17 1.07
N ALA A 110 -5.53 0.33 1.98
CA ALA A 110 -5.79 1.76 2.11
C ALA A 110 -4.55 2.51 2.65
N ALA A 111 -3.86 1.95 3.67
CA ALA A 111 -2.62 2.50 4.19
C ALA A 111 -1.53 2.55 3.09
N ASP A 112 -1.32 1.44 2.37
CA ASP A 112 -0.36 1.37 1.26
C ASP A 112 -0.67 2.42 0.18
N SER A 113 -1.95 2.58 -0.18
CA SER A 113 -2.36 3.56 -1.20
C SER A 113 -2.18 5.00 -0.75
N LEU A 114 -2.40 5.31 0.54
CA LEU A 114 -2.13 6.62 1.13
C LEU A 114 -0.63 6.97 1.08
N GLY A 115 0.24 6.00 1.39
CA GLY A 115 1.69 6.12 1.30
C GLY A 115 2.15 6.36 -0.14
N ALA A 116 1.73 5.50 -1.08
CA ALA A 116 2.10 5.57 -2.49
C ALA A 116 1.69 6.90 -3.16
N LEU A 117 0.55 7.45 -2.77
CA LEU A 117 0.08 8.77 -3.23
C LEU A 117 0.71 9.95 -2.47
N LYS A 118 1.53 9.69 -1.45
CA LYS A 118 2.18 10.69 -0.58
C LYS A 118 1.19 11.68 0.03
N LEU A 119 0.05 11.18 0.50
CA LEU A 119 -1.00 11.97 1.11
C LEU A 119 -0.66 12.31 2.57
N GLN A 120 0.22 13.29 2.76
CA GLN A 120 0.78 13.68 4.07
C GLN A 120 -0.29 14.03 5.12
N ASP A 121 -1.45 14.52 4.69
CA ASP A 121 -2.56 14.84 5.59
C ASP A 121 -3.18 13.58 6.24
N ALA A 122 -2.84 12.37 5.76
CA ALA A 122 -3.28 11.11 6.37
C ALA A 122 -2.34 10.59 7.47
N LEU A 123 -1.25 11.30 7.77
CA LEU A 123 -0.27 10.87 8.78
C LEU A 123 -0.91 10.56 10.13
N GLU A 124 -1.76 11.45 10.61
CA GLU A 124 -2.43 11.30 11.91
C GLU A 124 -3.40 10.11 11.92
N ASP A 125 -4.11 9.87 10.81
CA ASP A 125 -5.01 8.72 10.65
C ASP A 125 -4.22 7.39 10.74
N LEU A 126 -3.07 7.33 10.06
CA LEU A 126 -2.19 6.16 10.08
C LEU A 126 -1.62 5.91 11.49
N GLN A 127 -1.13 6.95 12.16
CA GLN A 127 -0.60 6.85 13.52
C GLN A 127 -1.68 6.40 14.52
N GLN A 128 -2.87 6.94 14.41
CA GLN A 128 -4.00 6.56 15.26
C GLN A 128 -4.38 5.09 15.06
N LEU A 129 -4.52 4.64 13.82
CA LEU A 129 -4.89 3.25 13.54
C LEU A 129 -3.81 2.27 14.00
N TYR A 130 -2.52 2.59 13.83
CA TYR A 130 -1.42 1.74 14.32
C TYR A 130 -1.53 1.43 15.81
N GLN A 131 -1.90 2.42 16.62
CA GLN A 131 -2.06 2.25 18.06
C GLN A 131 -3.30 1.45 18.47
N GLN A 132 -4.31 1.37 17.59
CA GLN A 132 -5.60 0.76 17.88
C GLN A 132 -5.75 -0.65 17.34
N THR A 133 -5.05 -0.98 16.25
CA THR A 133 -5.21 -2.27 15.59
C THR A 133 -4.29 -3.34 16.16
N PRO A 134 -4.81 -4.55 16.47
CA PRO A 134 -3.99 -5.72 16.79
C PRO A 134 -3.49 -6.43 15.53
N GLU A 135 -3.98 -6.06 14.33
CA GLU A 135 -3.70 -6.76 13.09
C GLU A 135 -2.31 -6.40 12.54
N TRP A 136 -1.38 -7.33 12.64
CA TRP A 136 0.01 -7.11 12.22
C TRP A 136 0.14 -6.68 10.75
N LEU A 137 -0.74 -7.18 9.86
CA LEU A 137 -0.73 -6.80 8.45
C LEU A 137 -1.03 -5.31 8.26
N VAL A 138 -2.00 -4.78 9.02
CA VAL A 138 -2.34 -3.35 9.00
C VAL A 138 -1.18 -2.54 9.58
N GLN A 139 -0.59 -2.97 10.70
CA GLN A 139 0.60 -2.34 11.27
C GLN A 139 1.76 -2.30 10.27
N PHE A 140 2.03 -3.42 9.58
CA PHE A 140 3.07 -3.51 8.55
C PHE A 140 2.86 -2.49 7.42
N SER A 141 1.64 -2.44 6.85
CA SER A 141 1.31 -1.50 5.79
C SER A 141 1.38 -0.04 6.24
N ILE A 142 0.97 0.26 7.48
CA ILE A 142 1.11 1.61 8.04
C ILE A 142 2.58 2.00 8.14
N ILE A 143 3.45 1.12 8.66
CA ILE A 143 4.88 1.39 8.78
C ILE A 143 5.51 1.61 7.40
N ALA A 144 5.16 0.80 6.40
CA ALA A 144 5.61 1.00 5.01
C ALA A 144 5.14 2.35 4.45
N ALA A 145 3.85 2.67 4.63
CA ALA A 145 3.26 3.93 4.18
C ALA A 145 3.94 5.16 4.80
N LEU A 146 4.34 5.11 6.08
CA LEU A 146 5.07 6.21 6.73
C LEU A 146 6.43 6.48 6.10
N GLY A 147 7.14 5.42 5.69
CA GLY A 147 8.40 5.56 4.95
C GLY A 147 8.18 6.23 3.59
N GLU A 148 7.18 5.77 2.83
CA GLU A 148 6.83 6.32 1.52
C GLU A 148 6.32 7.77 1.58
N LEU A 149 5.54 8.13 2.62
CA LEU A 149 5.09 9.49 2.87
C LEU A 149 6.25 10.47 2.96
N GLY A 150 7.34 10.05 3.60
CA GLY A 150 8.53 10.88 3.78
C GLY A 150 8.32 12.07 4.73
N ASP A 151 7.31 12.02 5.61
CA ASP A 151 7.04 13.08 6.58
C ASP A 151 7.83 12.82 7.87
N PRO A 152 8.73 13.76 8.29
CA PRO A 152 9.57 13.58 9.49
C PRO A 152 8.78 13.37 10.79
N ARG A 153 7.51 13.76 10.85
CA ARG A 153 6.63 13.51 12.01
C ARG A 153 6.33 12.03 12.21
N GLY A 154 6.56 11.17 11.19
CA GLY A 154 6.44 9.72 11.29
C GLY A 154 7.59 9.04 12.05
N PHE A 155 8.71 9.74 12.29
CA PHE A 155 9.94 9.15 12.83
C PHE A 155 9.73 8.40 14.16
N GLU A 156 9.05 8.98 15.11
CA GLU A 156 8.86 8.39 16.45
C GLU A 156 8.07 7.08 16.40
N LEU A 157 7.10 6.98 15.48
CA LEU A 157 6.36 5.73 15.29
C LEU A 157 7.22 4.67 14.60
N LEU A 158 8.03 5.05 13.62
CA LEU A 158 8.98 4.13 12.96
C LEU A 158 10.04 3.62 13.96
N GLU A 159 10.56 4.49 14.85
CA GLU A 159 11.46 4.10 15.93
C GLU A 159 10.79 3.09 16.88
N THR A 160 9.55 3.35 17.28
CA THR A 160 8.78 2.42 18.13
C THR A 160 8.59 1.05 17.45
N ALA A 161 8.33 1.03 16.15
CA ALA A 161 8.11 -0.19 15.38
C ALA A 161 9.38 -1.07 15.25
N LEU A 162 10.58 -0.53 15.47
CA LEU A 162 11.83 -1.32 15.57
C LEU A 162 11.82 -2.33 16.73
N THR A 163 10.96 -2.14 17.72
CA THR A 163 10.83 -3.04 18.87
C THR A 163 9.58 -3.93 18.77
N SER A 164 8.98 -4.03 17.60
CA SER A 164 7.79 -4.87 17.39
C SER A 164 8.12 -6.35 17.63
N GLU A 165 7.21 -7.07 18.31
CA GLU A 165 7.30 -8.52 18.45
C GLU A 165 7.08 -9.26 17.10
N ASN A 166 6.53 -8.59 16.10
CA ASN A 166 6.36 -9.12 14.76
C ASN A 166 7.56 -8.74 13.88
N GLU A 167 8.35 -9.75 13.51
CA GLU A 167 9.57 -9.59 12.70
C GLU A 167 9.34 -8.88 11.36
N LEU A 168 8.15 -9.01 10.74
CA LEU A 168 7.83 -8.32 9.50
C LEU A 168 7.62 -6.82 9.71
N VAL A 169 6.99 -6.45 10.82
CA VAL A 169 6.79 -5.04 11.21
C VAL A 169 8.14 -4.39 11.56
N GLU A 170 8.99 -5.10 12.33
CA GLU A 170 10.36 -4.66 12.63
C GLU A 170 11.18 -4.44 11.35
N MET A 171 11.15 -5.41 10.43
CA MET A 171 11.86 -5.32 9.15
C MET A 171 11.32 -4.18 8.26
N ALA A 172 10.01 -3.96 8.26
CA ALA A 172 9.41 -2.81 7.60
C ALA A 172 9.93 -1.49 8.18
N ALA A 173 10.02 -1.38 9.52
CA ALA A 173 10.51 -0.19 10.20
C ALA A 173 11.97 0.15 9.81
N ILE A 174 12.85 -0.85 9.71
CA ILE A 174 14.22 -0.66 9.23
C ILE A 174 14.24 -0.05 7.82
N GLY A 175 13.44 -0.62 6.90
CA GLY A 175 13.33 -0.12 5.53
C GLY A 175 12.77 1.29 5.47
N SER A 176 11.70 1.55 6.18
CA SER A 176 10.97 2.82 6.19
C SER A 176 11.77 3.97 6.82
N LEU A 177 12.60 3.68 7.85
CA LEU A 177 13.55 4.66 8.38
C LEU A 177 14.61 5.05 7.34
N GLY A 178 15.05 4.10 6.52
CA GLY A 178 15.92 4.38 5.39
C GLY A 178 15.23 5.22 4.32
N GLU A 179 13.96 4.97 4.02
CA GLU A 179 13.15 5.72 3.04
C GLU A 179 12.81 7.12 3.51
N LEU A 180 12.51 7.29 4.81
CA LEU A 180 12.29 8.59 5.42
C LEU A 180 13.52 9.50 5.29
N GLY A 181 14.72 8.94 5.27
CA GLY A 181 15.97 9.67 5.07
C GLY A 181 16.41 10.51 6.28
N ASP A 182 15.80 10.34 7.45
CA ASP A 182 16.17 11.07 8.65
C ASP A 182 17.39 10.42 9.31
N ARG A 183 18.49 11.16 9.39
CA ARG A 183 19.76 10.67 9.93
C ARG A 183 19.73 10.28 11.41
N ARG A 184 18.73 10.68 12.16
CA ARG A 184 18.50 10.20 13.54
C ARG A 184 18.33 8.68 13.59
N ALA A 185 17.95 8.05 12.48
CA ALA A 185 17.82 6.60 12.36
C ALA A 185 19.18 5.87 12.41
N ILE A 186 20.28 6.48 11.98
CA ILE A 186 21.57 5.79 11.82
C ILE A 186 22.02 5.09 13.11
N PRO A 187 22.14 5.76 14.28
CA PRO A 187 22.58 5.10 15.51
C PRO A 187 21.63 3.98 15.97
N LEU A 188 20.33 4.06 15.68
CA LEU A 188 19.35 3.01 15.96
C LEU A 188 19.60 1.79 15.06
N LEU A 189 19.78 2.02 13.77
CA LEU A 189 19.91 0.98 12.76
C LEU A 189 21.24 0.25 12.83
N VAL A 190 22.36 0.92 13.15
CA VAL A 190 23.69 0.30 13.22
C VAL A 190 23.73 -0.88 14.21
N SER A 191 22.92 -0.87 15.25
CA SER A 191 22.81 -2.00 16.20
C SER A 191 22.35 -3.31 15.53
N TYR A 192 21.66 -3.24 14.38
CA TYR A 192 21.18 -4.39 13.61
C TYR A 192 22.25 -5.02 12.72
N ALA A 193 23.46 -4.47 12.64
CA ALA A 193 24.54 -5.01 11.81
C ALA A 193 24.96 -6.44 12.22
N SER A 194 24.69 -6.83 13.45
CA SER A 194 24.96 -8.18 13.98
C SER A 194 23.67 -9.01 14.18
N HIS A 195 22.56 -8.62 13.59
CA HIS A 195 21.30 -9.34 13.70
C HIS A 195 21.45 -10.78 13.20
N PRO A 196 20.89 -11.81 13.91
CA PRO A 196 21.05 -13.23 13.52
C PRO A 196 20.43 -13.52 12.14
N ASP A 197 19.31 -12.92 11.81
CA ASP A 197 18.66 -13.06 10.51
C ASP A 197 19.38 -12.22 9.45
N TRP A 198 19.84 -12.88 8.40
CA TRP A 198 20.52 -12.23 7.28
C TRP A 198 19.59 -11.31 6.46
N GLN A 199 18.30 -11.58 6.42
CA GLN A 199 17.32 -10.74 5.70
C GLN A 199 17.22 -9.35 6.36
N VAL A 200 17.25 -9.30 7.68
CA VAL A 200 17.32 -8.06 8.44
C VAL A 200 18.62 -7.31 8.12
N ARG A 201 19.78 -7.99 8.13
CA ARG A 201 21.08 -7.36 7.76
C ARG A 201 21.09 -6.88 6.30
N HIS A 202 20.47 -7.62 5.38
CA HIS A 202 20.34 -7.19 3.98
C HIS A 202 19.44 -5.93 3.87
N ARG A 203 18.32 -5.90 4.56
CA ARG A 203 17.43 -4.72 4.63
C ARG A 203 18.16 -3.51 5.24
N LEU A 204 18.98 -3.76 6.26
CA LEU A 204 19.81 -2.73 6.89
C LEU A 204 20.80 -2.10 5.89
N VAL A 205 21.47 -2.91 5.04
CA VAL A 205 22.36 -2.38 4.00
C VAL A 205 21.65 -1.35 3.13
N GLN A 206 20.44 -1.67 2.67
CA GLN A 206 19.64 -0.78 1.84
C GLN A 206 19.27 0.52 2.56
N ALA A 207 18.86 0.40 3.84
CA ALA A 207 18.50 1.56 4.65
C ALA A 207 19.72 2.48 4.90
N LEU A 208 20.85 1.91 5.30
CA LEU A 208 22.09 2.67 5.54
C LEU A 208 22.63 3.32 4.26
N GLY A 209 22.49 2.65 3.12
CA GLY A 209 22.87 3.21 1.82
C GLY A 209 22.08 4.48 1.48
N ARG A 210 20.78 4.50 1.77
CA ARG A 210 19.94 5.70 1.56
C ARG A 210 20.27 6.84 2.53
N LEU A 211 20.54 6.50 3.80
CA LEU A 211 20.85 7.48 4.84
C LEU A 211 22.22 8.13 4.66
N GLY A 212 23.21 7.38 4.21
CA GLY A 212 24.57 7.86 4.00
C GLY A 212 25.28 8.35 5.26
N GLY A 213 26.45 8.96 5.07
CA GLY A 213 27.25 9.53 6.17
C GLY A 213 28.25 8.54 6.78
N ALA A 214 29.21 9.06 7.54
CA ALA A 214 30.39 8.31 7.98
C ALA A 214 30.06 7.09 8.86
N GLU A 215 29.10 7.20 9.75
CA GLU A 215 28.67 6.10 10.62
C GLU A 215 27.99 4.98 9.82
N ALA A 216 27.09 5.32 8.89
CA ALA A 216 26.48 4.36 7.98
C ALA A 216 27.53 3.67 7.10
N GLN A 217 28.50 4.41 6.55
CA GLN A 217 29.61 3.85 5.76
C GLN A 217 30.47 2.88 6.57
N SER A 218 30.72 3.18 7.84
CA SER A 218 31.46 2.28 8.77
C SER A 218 30.71 0.96 8.95
N ALA A 219 29.39 1.01 9.18
CA ALA A 219 28.56 -0.19 9.30
C ALA A 219 28.49 -0.97 7.99
N LEU A 220 28.33 -0.31 6.85
CA LEU A 220 28.38 -0.93 5.52
C LEU A 220 29.71 -1.61 5.25
N THR A 221 30.85 -1.03 5.67
CA THR A 221 32.18 -1.65 5.56
C THR A 221 32.26 -2.95 6.35
N THR A 222 31.63 -3.03 7.51
CA THR A 222 31.53 -4.26 8.29
C THR A 222 30.63 -5.29 7.59
N LEU A 223 29.47 -4.88 7.09
CA LEU A 223 28.53 -5.75 6.36
C LEU A 223 29.09 -6.24 5.01
N ALA A 224 30.02 -5.51 4.40
CA ALA A 224 30.74 -5.96 3.20
C ALA A 224 31.64 -7.19 3.43
N GLN A 225 31.83 -7.59 4.69
CA GLN A 225 32.52 -8.82 5.11
C GLN A 225 31.56 -9.84 5.73
N ASP A 226 30.23 -9.69 5.50
CA ASP A 226 29.23 -10.62 6.04
C ASP A 226 29.47 -12.04 5.52
N GLN A 227 29.18 -13.02 6.38
CA GLN A 227 29.29 -14.44 6.03
C GLN A 227 28.28 -14.88 4.97
N VAL A 228 27.17 -14.13 4.79
CA VAL A 228 26.14 -14.37 3.77
C VAL A 228 26.48 -13.57 2.52
N PRO A 229 26.76 -14.24 1.38
CA PRO A 229 27.24 -13.57 0.16
C PRO A 229 26.32 -12.46 -0.35
N GLN A 230 25.00 -12.63 -0.20
CA GLN A 230 24.00 -11.65 -0.64
C GLN A 230 24.11 -10.34 0.16
N VAL A 231 24.36 -10.41 1.46
CA VAL A 231 24.56 -9.23 2.32
C VAL A 231 25.88 -8.54 1.99
N ALA A 232 26.96 -9.34 1.88
CA ALA A 232 28.28 -8.80 1.58
C ALA A 232 28.34 -8.10 0.21
N GLN A 233 27.75 -8.71 -0.82
CA GLN A 233 27.70 -8.15 -2.16
C GLN A 233 26.91 -6.83 -2.19
N GLU A 234 25.69 -6.82 -1.64
CA GLU A 234 24.85 -5.62 -1.57
C GLU A 234 25.57 -4.46 -0.85
N ALA A 235 26.28 -4.76 0.26
CA ALA A 235 27.03 -3.76 0.99
C ALA A 235 28.23 -3.22 0.18
N GLN A 236 28.94 -4.07 -0.58
CA GLN A 236 30.03 -3.66 -1.48
C GLN A 236 29.53 -2.77 -2.62
N GLU A 237 28.41 -3.13 -3.26
CA GLU A 237 27.79 -2.34 -4.32
C GLU A 237 27.32 -0.98 -3.79
N THR A 238 26.69 -0.97 -2.60
CA THR A 238 26.25 0.26 -1.93
C THR A 238 27.42 1.19 -1.64
N LEU A 239 28.54 0.68 -1.11
CA LEU A 239 29.74 1.48 -0.82
C LEU A 239 30.39 2.10 -2.07
N GLN A 240 30.20 1.49 -3.24
CA GLN A 240 30.72 2.04 -4.51
C GLN A 240 29.85 3.15 -5.10
N SER A 241 28.58 3.20 -4.69
CA SER A 241 27.59 4.15 -5.21
C SER A 241 27.43 5.42 -4.35
N VAL A 242 28.02 5.46 -3.16
CA VAL A 242 27.96 6.53 -2.16
C VAL A 242 29.32 7.16 -1.98
#